data_224981b9a6fcc606454953d7f89df030
#
_entry.id   224981b9a6fcc606454953d7f89df030
#
_cell.length_a   1.000
_cell.length_b   1.000
_cell.length_c   1.000
_cell.angle_alpha   90.00
_cell.angle_beta   90.00
_cell.angle_gamma   90.00
#
_symmetry.space_group_name_H-M   'P 1'
#
loop_
_entity.id
_entity.type
_entity.pdbx_description
1 polymer ?
#
loop_
_entity_poly.entity_id
_entity_poly.type
_entity_poly.pdbx_seq_one_letter_code
_entity_poly.pdbx_strand_id
1 'polypeptide(L)'
;MIVKILIAVLIFGITVIIHELGHFLLAKANGITVTEFSIGFGPTVVKTEKGGTVYSLKLLPFGGACQMLGEDGEEEGEGTFNSKSVWARISVVAAGPVFNMILAFFCAIFVISYAGSSPARVTEVADGSPEAEAGLEAGDIITSYEGRYISIGKELNSVMTVQGVPTDEITLEVKKADGEKKTITYEPTVTTRYMMGFNYDDCDRGMEFTYVQQNMPLAAAGVVAGDLLVSINGAPITCVADFTAYQTEHPFDGSAVTLEYEHSGKTKEITVTPVENTYANVQFSYQLREKQSPIGVLKYSVLEIKYWVRTVIDSVGMLITGQYSVNDLSGPVGVVDAIGTAYDDVKSQGVLVTVMTMLNMVILLSSNLGVMNLLPLPALDGGRLVFLIIEAIRRKPIRRDLEGMVHFAGLVLLMALMVYVMIHDVQRIL
;
A
#
# COMPACT_ATOMS: atom_id res chain seq x y z
N MET A 1 -21.75 -0.68 9.25
CA MET A 1 -21.32 0.53 8.50
C MET A 1 -20.77 1.62 9.42
N ILE A 2 -21.54 2.19 10.38
CA ILE A 2 -21.08 3.32 11.24
C ILE A 2 -19.76 3.02 11.97
N VAL A 3 -19.61 1.83 12.57
CA VAL A 3 -18.38 1.44 13.30
C VAL A 3 -17.16 1.43 12.38
N LYS A 4 -17.27 0.93 11.16
CA LYS A 4 -16.18 0.92 10.17
C LYS A 4 -15.72 2.34 9.84
N ILE A 5 -16.66 3.25 9.58
CA ILE A 5 -16.37 4.67 9.31
C ILE A 5 -15.68 5.31 10.52
N LEU A 6 -16.16 5.06 11.74
CA LEU A 6 -15.55 5.61 12.96
C LEU A 6 -14.11 5.11 13.15
N ILE A 7 -13.84 3.82 12.88
CA ILE A 7 -12.48 3.25 12.95
C ILE A 7 -11.59 3.89 11.89
N ALA A 8 -12.08 4.02 10.67
CA ALA A 8 -11.31 4.65 9.59
C ALA A 8 -10.99 6.12 9.92
N VAL A 9 -11.98 6.90 10.38
CA VAL A 9 -11.77 8.29 10.82
C VAL A 9 -10.76 8.37 11.96
N LEU A 10 -10.81 7.45 12.91
CA LEU A 10 -9.85 7.39 14.03
C LEU A 10 -8.42 7.14 13.51
N ILE A 11 -8.24 6.14 12.64
CA ILE A 11 -6.93 5.77 12.08
C ILE A 11 -6.36 6.94 11.26
N PHE A 12 -7.15 7.50 10.34
CA PHE A 12 -6.75 8.67 9.56
C PHE A 12 -6.44 9.88 10.45
N GLY A 13 -7.32 10.16 11.41
CA GLY A 13 -7.15 11.27 12.34
C GLY A 13 -5.83 11.17 13.11
N ILE A 14 -5.52 10.01 13.69
CA ILE A 14 -4.25 9.77 14.40
C ILE A 14 -3.07 9.98 13.46
N THR A 15 -3.11 9.41 12.26
CA THR A 15 -2.01 9.49 11.29
C THR A 15 -1.71 10.93 10.88
N VAL A 16 -2.77 11.72 10.62
CA VAL A 16 -2.62 13.13 10.24
C VAL A 16 -2.21 14.00 11.43
N ILE A 17 -2.80 13.78 12.61
CA ILE A 17 -2.44 14.55 13.83
C ILE A 17 -0.96 14.38 14.14
N ILE A 18 -0.42 13.17 14.05
CA ILE A 18 0.99 12.90 14.30
C ILE A 18 1.89 13.56 13.24
N HIS A 19 1.45 13.58 11.98
CA HIS A 19 2.12 14.30 10.90
C HIS A 19 2.23 15.80 11.22
N GLU A 20 1.10 16.47 11.46
CA GLU A 20 1.05 17.89 11.78
C GLU A 20 1.79 18.22 13.09
N LEU A 21 1.76 17.29 14.06
CA LEU A 21 2.51 17.41 15.31
C LEU A 21 4.02 17.45 15.07
N GLY A 22 4.53 16.72 14.08
CA GLY A 22 5.91 16.77 13.65
C GLY A 22 6.31 18.19 13.24
N HIS A 23 5.58 18.79 12.31
CA HIS A 23 5.78 20.16 11.87
C HIS A 23 5.72 21.15 13.04
N PHE A 24 4.68 21.03 13.86
CA PHE A 24 4.44 21.87 15.01
C PHE A 24 5.62 21.88 16.01
N LEU A 25 6.06 20.69 16.42
CA LEU A 25 7.13 20.54 17.41
C LEU A 25 8.45 21.10 16.90
N LEU A 26 8.81 20.81 15.65
CA LEU A 26 10.05 21.30 15.05
C LEU A 26 9.97 22.80 14.72
N ALA A 27 8.80 23.33 14.35
CA ALA A 27 8.60 24.77 14.20
C ALA A 27 8.85 25.51 15.53
N LYS A 28 8.21 25.05 16.61
CA LYS A 28 8.41 25.62 17.96
C LYS A 28 9.86 25.49 18.43
N ALA A 29 10.51 24.35 18.21
CA ALA A 29 11.91 24.13 18.59
C ALA A 29 12.88 25.06 17.85
N ASN A 30 12.56 25.45 16.60
CA ASN A 30 13.34 26.39 15.80
C ASN A 30 12.92 27.87 16.02
N GLY A 31 12.00 28.15 16.97
CA GLY A 31 11.53 29.49 17.25
C GLY A 31 10.70 30.09 16.11
N ILE A 32 9.94 29.25 15.39
CA ILE A 32 8.96 29.68 14.40
C ILE A 32 7.60 29.82 15.09
N THR A 33 6.92 30.91 14.79
CA THR A 33 5.60 31.16 15.33
C THR A 33 4.58 30.32 14.56
N VAL A 34 3.91 29.42 15.27
CA VAL A 34 2.76 28.67 14.72
C VAL A 34 1.50 29.45 15.03
N THR A 35 0.82 29.91 13.99
CA THR A 35 -0.41 30.74 14.11
C THR A 35 -1.63 29.87 14.37
N GLU A 36 -1.77 28.74 13.65
CA GLU A 36 -2.84 27.80 13.86
C GLU A 36 -2.33 26.34 13.79
N PHE A 37 -2.82 25.51 14.69
CA PHE A 37 -2.73 24.06 14.65
C PHE A 37 -4.15 23.51 14.57
N SER A 38 -4.55 22.98 13.42
CA SER A 38 -5.91 22.51 13.18
C SER A 38 -5.99 21.03 12.89
N ILE A 39 -7.05 20.41 13.40
CA ILE A 39 -7.45 19.03 13.10
C ILE A 39 -8.70 19.09 12.23
N GLY A 40 -8.63 18.46 11.05
CA GLY A 40 -9.71 18.46 10.07
C GLY A 40 -9.70 19.67 9.13
N PHE A 41 -10.68 19.70 8.23
CA PHE A 41 -10.91 20.75 7.26
C PHE A 41 -12.31 21.38 7.40
N GLY A 42 -12.50 22.54 6.77
CA GLY A 42 -13.79 23.23 6.71
C GLY A 42 -14.03 24.20 7.87
N PRO A 43 -15.29 24.47 8.22
CA PRO A 43 -15.64 25.41 9.26
C PRO A 43 -15.13 24.95 10.64
N THR A 44 -14.66 25.91 11.45
CA THR A 44 -14.20 25.66 12.80
C THR A 44 -15.38 25.35 13.75
N VAL A 45 -15.36 24.20 14.40
CA VAL A 45 -16.36 23.78 15.39
C VAL A 45 -15.98 24.27 16.79
N VAL A 46 -14.71 24.07 17.16
CA VAL A 46 -14.15 24.50 18.45
C VAL A 46 -12.77 25.10 18.21
N LYS A 47 -12.46 26.19 18.88
CA LYS A 47 -11.12 26.77 18.89
C LYS A 47 -10.74 27.25 20.29
N THR A 48 -9.47 27.19 20.59
CA THR A 48 -8.85 27.77 21.79
C THR A 48 -7.49 28.34 21.44
N GLU A 49 -7.10 29.38 22.12
CA GLU A 49 -5.79 29.99 21.93
C GLU A 49 -4.92 29.75 23.16
N LYS A 50 -3.69 29.31 22.95
CA LYS A 50 -2.73 29.10 24.01
C LYS A 50 -1.30 29.33 23.50
N GLY A 51 -0.56 30.18 24.19
CA GLY A 51 0.85 30.43 23.84
C GLY A 51 1.05 31.03 22.43
N GLY A 52 0.11 31.87 21.97
CA GLY A 52 0.17 32.51 20.65
C GLY A 52 -0.15 31.57 19.49
N THR A 53 -0.72 30.39 19.78
CA THR A 53 -1.17 29.43 18.76
C THR A 53 -2.66 29.18 18.94
N VAL A 54 -3.44 29.28 17.88
CA VAL A 54 -4.84 28.89 17.83
C VAL A 54 -4.92 27.38 17.57
N TYR A 55 -5.51 26.64 18.48
CA TYR A 55 -5.82 25.21 18.31
C TYR A 55 -7.28 25.10 17.89
N SER A 56 -7.53 24.49 16.73
CA SER A 56 -8.88 24.38 16.19
C SER A 56 -9.24 22.96 15.77
N LEU A 57 -10.50 22.61 16.04
CA LEU A 57 -11.14 21.41 15.52
C LEU A 57 -12.14 21.83 14.44
N LYS A 58 -11.99 21.29 13.24
CA LYS A 58 -12.82 21.61 12.07
C LYS A 58 -13.84 20.51 11.80
N LEU A 59 -14.88 20.83 11.05
CA LEU A 59 -16.07 19.97 10.87
C LEU A 59 -15.77 18.63 10.18
N LEU A 60 -14.91 18.64 9.17
CA LEU A 60 -14.56 17.45 8.43
C LEU A 60 -13.34 16.78 9.08
N PRO A 61 -13.45 15.55 9.62
CA PRO A 61 -12.40 14.92 10.41
C PRO A 61 -11.28 14.33 9.54
N PHE A 62 -11.09 14.85 8.34
CA PHE A 62 -10.02 14.44 7.42
C PHE A 62 -9.01 15.58 7.29
N GLY A 63 -7.70 15.22 7.39
CA GLY A 63 -6.63 16.18 7.26
C GLY A 63 -6.35 16.99 8.53
N GLY A 64 -5.44 17.94 8.40
CA GLY A 64 -5.00 18.88 9.41
C GLY A 64 -4.19 20.00 8.79
N ALA A 65 -3.77 20.97 9.58
CA ALA A 65 -2.83 21.98 9.14
C ALA A 65 -2.05 22.57 10.32
N CYS A 66 -0.75 22.76 10.13
CA CYS A 66 0.13 23.50 11.03
C CYS A 66 0.55 24.78 10.29
N GLN A 67 -0.20 25.87 10.48
CA GLN A 67 0.13 27.14 9.82
C GLN A 67 1.24 27.87 10.56
N MET A 68 2.29 28.22 9.82
CA MET A 68 3.45 28.93 10.34
C MET A 68 3.48 30.37 9.79
N LEU A 69 3.87 31.30 10.65
CA LEU A 69 3.99 32.71 10.25
C LEU A 69 5.02 32.88 9.15
N GLY A 70 4.65 33.54 8.06
CA GLY A 70 5.53 33.85 6.91
C GLY A 70 5.93 32.61 6.09
N GLU A 71 5.15 31.53 6.16
CA GLU A 71 5.40 30.31 5.37
C GLU A 71 5.04 30.53 3.90
N ASP A 72 3.84 31.03 3.63
CA ASP A 72 3.30 31.27 2.28
C ASP A 72 3.20 32.75 1.91
N GLY A 73 3.61 33.67 2.80
CA GLY A 73 3.46 35.10 2.65
C GLY A 73 4.78 35.89 2.56
N GLU A 74 4.63 37.19 2.28
CA GLU A 74 5.74 38.16 2.30
C GLU A 74 6.05 38.71 3.71
N GLU A 75 5.43 38.14 4.74
CA GLU A 75 5.64 38.58 6.13
C GLU A 75 7.13 38.41 6.52
N GLU A 76 7.74 39.54 6.87
CA GLU A 76 9.13 39.59 7.35
C GLU A 76 9.13 39.90 8.86
N GLY A 77 10.06 39.29 9.58
CA GLY A 77 10.22 39.55 11.02
C GLY A 77 10.77 38.35 11.78
N GLU A 78 11.11 38.60 13.05
CA GLU A 78 11.53 37.55 13.96
C GLU A 78 10.37 36.53 14.16
N GLY A 79 10.71 35.23 14.10
CA GLY A 79 9.71 34.17 14.28
C GLY A 79 9.00 33.73 13.01
N THR A 80 9.25 34.34 11.85
CA THR A 80 8.71 33.85 10.57
C THR A 80 9.50 32.62 10.08
N PHE A 81 8.83 31.72 9.36
CA PHE A 81 9.44 30.55 8.74
C PHE A 81 10.63 30.94 7.85
N ASN A 82 10.43 31.96 7.02
CA ASN A 82 11.42 32.41 6.05
C ASN A 82 12.63 33.16 6.69
N SER A 83 12.52 33.63 7.94
CA SER A 83 13.65 34.22 8.66
C SER A 83 14.66 33.20 9.19
N LYS A 84 14.30 31.92 9.21
CA LYS A 84 15.13 30.85 9.75
C LYS A 84 16.12 30.32 8.71
N SER A 85 17.20 29.69 9.21
CA SER A 85 18.17 29.05 8.33
C SER A 85 17.50 27.98 7.46
N VAL A 86 18.05 27.73 6.28
CA VAL A 86 17.51 26.71 5.36
C VAL A 86 17.46 25.32 6.03
N TRP A 87 18.41 24.98 6.89
CA TRP A 87 18.44 23.71 7.61
C TRP A 87 17.34 23.60 8.66
N ALA A 88 17.02 24.70 9.35
CA ALA A 88 15.88 24.75 10.26
C ALA A 88 14.56 24.52 9.50
N ARG A 89 14.38 25.17 8.34
CA ARG A 89 13.22 24.99 7.48
C ARG A 89 13.12 23.56 6.96
N ILE A 90 14.22 22.96 6.48
CA ILE A 90 14.27 21.56 6.07
C ILE A 90 13.86 20.65 7.23
N SER A 91 14.38 20.88 8.44
CA SER A 91 14.01 20.05 9.60
C SER A 91 12.52 20.11 9.94
N VAL A 92 11.91 21.28 9.79
CA VAL A 92 10.48 21.48 10.05
C VAL A 92 9.64 20.77 9.00
N VAL A 93 9.96 20.96 7.71
CA VAL A 93 9.18 20.34 6.62
C VAL A 93 9.35 18.81 6.62
N ALA A 94 10.54 18.28 6.90
CA ALA A 94 10.75 16.84 6.99
C ALA A 94 10.13 16.20 8.23
N ALA A 95 9.78 16.99 9.26
CA ALA A 95 9.30 16.46 10.54
C ALA A 95 7.95 15.74 10.42
N GLY A 96 7.01 16.23 9.61
CA GLY A 96 5.73 15.56 9.40
C GLY A 96 5.90 14.11 8.95
N PRO A 97 6.53 13.88 7.80
CA PRO A 97 6.84 12.54 7.31
C PRO A 97 7.62 11.67 8.31
N VAL A 98 8.64 12.22 8.97
CA VAL A 98 9.45 11.49 9.97
C VAL A 98 8.60 11.06 11.16
N PHE A 99 7.71 11.91 11.65
CA PHE A 99 6.82 11.55 12.77
C PHE A 99 5.84 10.45 12.40
N ASN A 100 5.42 10.37 11.15
CA ASN A 100 4.64 9.24 10.67
C ASN A 100 5.45 7.93 10.69
N MET A 101 6.72 7.95 10.30
CA MET A 101 7.59 6.77 10.44
C MET A 101 7.79 6.37 11.90
N ILE A 102 7.90 7.35 12.80
CA ILE A 102 8.00 7.12 14.25
C ILE A 102 6.71 6.47 14.77
N LEU A 103 5.53 6.96 14.39
CA LEU A 103 4.25 6.34 14.74
C LEU A 103 4.17 4.89 14.27
N ALA A 104 4.48 4.65 12.99
CA ALA A 104 4.50 3.31 12.42
C ALA A 104 5.46 2.38 13.17
N PHE A 105 6.66 2.87 13.55
CA PHE A 105 7.63 2.12 14.33
C PHE A 105 7.10 1.71 15.72
N PHE A 106 6.50 2.63 16.45
CA PHE A 106 5.91 2.28 17.75
C PHE A 106 4.76 1.29 17.61
N CYS A 107 3.87 1.47 16.64
CA CYS A 107 2.82 0.49 16.35
C CYS A 107 3.41 -0.88 15.99
N ALA A 108 4.49 -0.93 15.20
CA ALA A 108 5.16 -2.17 14.84
C ALA A 108 5.75 -2.89 16.07
N ILE A 109 6.32 -2.16 17.04
CA ILE A 109 6.77 -2.74 18.31
C ILE A 109 5.64 -3.49 19.00
N PHE A 110 4.46 -2.89 19.13
CA PHE A 110 3.31 -3.53 19.77
C PHE A 110 2.85 -4.77 19.00
N VAL A 111 2.69 -4.65 17.69
CA VAL A 111 2.25 -5.76 16.82
C VAL A 111 3.25 -6.91 16.86
N ILE A 112 4.54 -6.65 16.70
CA ILE A 112 5.57 -7.70 16.66
C ILE A 112 5.79 -8.31 18.03
N SER A 113 5.69 -7.54 19.12
CA SER A 113 5.77 -8.09 20.47
C SER A 113 4.66 -9.11 20.75
N TYR A 114 3.45 -8.84 20.22
CA TYR A 114 2.31 -9.73 20.40
C TYR A 114 2.28 -10.86 19.37
N ALA A 115 2.29 -10.53 18.10
CA ALA A 115 2.08 -11.48 17.01
C ALA A 115 3.36 -12.18 16.53
N GLY A 116 4.53 -11.64 16.85
CA GLY A 116 5.81 -12.09 16.30
C GLY A 116 6.16 -11.36 15.00
N SER A 117 7.36 -11.62 14.51
CA SER A 117 7.85 -11.16 13.21
C SER A 117 7.82 -12.28 12.18
N SER A 118 8.09 -11.95 10.94
CA SER A 118 8.06 -12.86 9.80
C SER A 118 9.44 -12.89 9.13
N PRO A 119 10.45 -13.58 9.72
CA PRO A 119 11.62 -13.92 8.93
C PRO A 119 11.20 -14.84 7.78
N ALA A 120 11.85 -14.75 6.62
CA ALA A 120 11.59 -15.67 5.52
C ALA A 120 12.22 -17.05 5.80
N ARG A 121 11.84 -17.67 6.95
CA ARG A 121 12.32 -18.98 7.37
C ARG A 121 11.50 -20.07 6.70
N VAL A 122 12.16 -20.92 5.94
CA VAL A 122 11.57 -22.09 5.32
C VAL A 122 11.06 -23.06 6.40
N THR A 123 9.80 -23.44 6.32
CA THR A 123 9.16 -24.39 7.25
C THR A 123 9.07 -25.78 6.66
N GLU A 124 8.91 -25.86 5.35
CA GLU A 124 8.73 -27.12 4.63
C GLU A 124 9.25 -26.95 3.20
N VAL A 125 9.84 -27.99 2.66
CA VAL A 125 10.23 -28.12 1.25
C VAL A 125 9.68 -29.46 0.79
N ALA A 126 9.00 -29.50 -0.34
CA ALA A 126 8.41 -30.74 -0.87
C ALA A 126 9.53 -31.73 -1.25
N ASP A 127 9.36 -32.98 -0.82
CA ASP A 127 10.33 -34.04 -1.12
C ASP A 127 10.44 -34.25 -2.64
N GLY A 128 11.68 -34.34 -3.14
CA GLY A 128 11.95 -34.50 -4.56
C GLY A 128 11.65 -33.27 -5.41
N SER A 129 11.38 -32.12 -4.79
CA SER A 129 11.27 -30.85 -5.52
C SER A 129 12.63 -30.34 -5.99
N PRO A 130 12.67 -29.53 -7.07
CA PRO A 130 13.91 -28.91 -7.50
C PRO A 130 14.62 -28.11 -6.42
N GLU A 131 13.87 -27.47 -5.53
CA GLU A 131 14.36 -26.72 -4.37
C GLU A 131 15.08 -27.65 -3.38
N ALA A 132 14.48 -28.82 -3.08
CA ALA A 132 15.08 -29.81 -2.18
C ALA A 132 16.36 -30.41 -2.79
N GLU A 133 16.34 -30.76 -4.07
CA GLU A 133 17.51 -31.27 -4.78
C GLU A 133 18.65 -30.26 -4.84
N ALA A 134 18.35 -28.97 -4.98
CA ALA A 134 19.32 -27.87 -4.92
C ALA A 134 19.86 -27.63 -3.49
N GLY A 135 19.23 -28.23 -2.48
CA GLY A 135 19.69 -28.22 -1.10
C GLY A 135 19.04 -27.13 -0.25
N LEU A 136 17.83 -26.67 -0.60
CA LEU A 136 16.97 -25.90 0.30
C LEU A 136 16.38 -26.83 1.36
N GLU A 137 16.41 -26.44 2.64
CA GLU A 137 15.97 -27.26 3.75
C GLU A 137 15.07 -26.46 4.70
N ALA A 138 14.21 -27.17 5.43
CA ALA A 138 13.46 -26.58 6.52
C ALA A 138 14.41 -26.00 7.59
N GLY A 139 14.14 -24.78 8.05
CA GLY A 139 14.98 -24.02 8.97
C GLY A 139 15.87 -22.98 8.31
N ASP A 140 16.13 -23.07 7.01
CA ASP A 140 16.85 -22.07 6.25
C ASP A 140 16.11 -20.71 6.25
N ILE A 141 16.86 -19.63 6.23
CA ILE A 141 16.29 -18.27 6.11
C ILE A 141 16.67 -17.70 4.75
N ILE A 142 15.69 -17.43 3.89
CA ILE A 142 15.92 -16.81 2.60
C ILE A 142 16.31 -15.35 2.84
N THR A 143 17.48 -14.95 2.37
CA THR A 143 18.05 -13.61 2.52
C THR A 143 18.16 -12.84 1.20
N SER A 144 18.05 -13.54 0.07
CA SER A 144 17.94 -12.93 -1.26
C SER A 144 17.11 -13.83 -2.18
N TYR A 145 16.33 -13.22 -3.06
CA TYR A 145 15.58 -13.86 -4.13
C TYR A 145 15.86 -13.10 -5.42
N GLU A 146 16.39 -13.77 -6.44
CA GLU A 146 16.74 -13.16 -7.73
C GLU A 146 17.61 -11.88 -7.57
N GLY A 147 18.64 -11.95 -6.71
CA GLY A 147 19.52 -10.82 -6.39
C GLY A 147 18.89 -9.73 -5.56
N ARG A 148 17.59 -9.82 -5.24
CA ARG A 148 16.88 -8.86 -4.40
C ARG A 148 16.96 -9.27 -2.93
N TYR A 149 17.54 -8.41 -2.10
CA TYR A 149 17.67 -8.66 -0.67
C TYR A 149 16.32 -8.77 0.02
N ILE A 150 16.13 -9.85 0.78
CA ILE A 150 14.93 -10.17 1.56
C ILE A 150 15.24 -10.02 3.05
N SER A 151 14.55 -9.11 3.71
CA SER A 151 14.70 -8.86 5.16
C SER A 151 13.63 -9.58 5.99
N ILE A 152 12.41 -9.69 5.43
CA ILE A 152 11.24 -10.30 6.06
C ILE A 152 10.43 -11.08 5.03
N GLY A 153 9.64 -12.07 5.49
CA GLY A 153 8.84 -12.94 4.61
C GLY A 153 7.81 -12.18 3.77
N LYS A 154 7.31 -11.04 4.25
CA LYS A 154 6.43 -10.17 3.46
C LYS A 154 7.12 -9.64 2.18
N GLU A 155 8.42 -9.33 2.25
CA GLU A 155 9.19 -8.90 1.07
C GLU A 155 9.27 -10.02 0.03
N LEU A 156 9.53 -11.27 0.46
CA LEU A 156 9.56 -12.43 -0.42
C LEU A 156 8.22 -12.63 -1.11
N ASN A 157 7.13 -12.61 -0.34
CA ASN A 157 5.78 -12.72 -0.90
C ASN A 157 5.48 -11.61 -1.90
N SER A 158 5.79 -10.35 -1.55
CA SER A 158 5.61 -9.20 -2.45
C SER A 158 6.38 -9.36 -3.77
N VAL A 159 7.64 -9.80 -3.71
CA VAL A 159 8.47 -9.97 -4.90
C VAL A 159 7.89 -11.06 -5.80
N MET A 160 7.56 -12.21 -5.25
CA MET A 160 6.97 -13.32 -6.01
C MET A 160 5.60 -12.98 -6.60
N THR A 161 4.78 -12.19 -5.87
CA THR A 161 3.45 -11.78 -6.36
C THR A 161 3.53 -10.73 -7.47
N VAL A 162 4.43 -9.74 -7.32
CA VAL A 162 4.51 -8.59 -8.23
C VAL A 162 5.34 -8.89 -9.46
N GLN A 163 6.49 -9.55 -9.30
CA GLN A 163 7.39 -9.88 -10.40
C GLN A 163 7.08 -11.24 -11.05
N GLY A 164 6.22 -12.02 -10.40
CA GLY A 164 6.02 -13.42 -10.74
C GLY A 164 7.19 -14.29 -10.28
N VAL A 165 7.03 -15.59 -10.45
CA VAL A 165 8.08 -16.57 -10.24
C VAL A 165 8.70 -16.85 -11.62
N PRO A 166 10.03 -16.68 -11.82
CA PRO A 166 10.68 -17.01 -13.08
C PRO A 166 10.39 -18.45 -13.50
N THR A 167 10.25 -18.69 -14.80
CA THR A 167 9.98 -20.02 -15.36
C THR A 167 11.24 -20.76 -15.79
N ASP A 168 12.37 -20.07 -15.74
CA ASP A 168 13.70 -20.58 -16.02
C ASP A 168 14.45 -20.83 -14.69
N GLU A 169 15.64 -20.30 -14.54
CA GLU A 169 16.48 -20.50 -13.36
C GLU A 169 16.10 -19.51 -12.24
N ILE A 170 16.00 -19.99 -11.00
CA ILE A 170 15.78 -19.19 -9.78
C ILE A 170 17.03 -19.27 -8.91
N THR A 171 17.53 -18.11 -8.47
CA THR A 171 18.65 -18.00 -7.52
C THR A 171 18.19 -17.48 -6.17
N LEU A 172 18.48 -18.24 -5.12
CA LEU A 172 18.25 -17.89 -3.71
C LEU A 172 19.57 -17.74 -2.97
N GLU A 173 19.72 -16.72 -2.14
CA GLU A 173 20.69 -16.76 -1.07
C GLU A 173 19.98 -17.13 0.24
N VAL A 174 20.50 -18.14 0.92
CA VAL A 174 19.94 -18.62 2.18
C VAL A 174 20.99 -18.58 3.27
N LYS A 175 20.52 -18.36 4.49
CA LYS A 175 21.30 -18.56 5.71
C LYS A 175 20.82 -19.86 6.32
N LYS A 176 21.70 -20.84 6.36
CA LYS A 176 21.48 -22.16 6.98
C LYS A 176 21.27 -22.08 8.50
N ALA A 177 20.73 -23.12 9.10
CA ALA A 177 20.48 -23.18 10.53
C ALA A 177 21.77 -23.06 11.38
N ASP A 178 22.92 -23.49 10.85
CA ASP A 178 24.25 -23.33 11.45
C ASP A 178 24.85 -21.92 11.26
N GLY A 179 24.20 -21.08 10.48
CA GLY A 179 24.60 -19.69 10.19
C GLY A 179 25.42 -19.54 8.92
N GLU A 180 25.75 -20.61 8.20
CA GLU A 180 26.43 -20.55 6.91
C GLU A 180 25.51 -19.85 5.87
N LYS A 181 26.13 -19.07 4.97
CA LYS A 181 25.43 -18.52 3.82
C LYS A 181 25.70 -19.39 2.60
N LYS A 182 24.64 -19.76 1.91
CA LYS A 182 24.70 -20.57 0.68
C LYS A 182 23.87 -19.95 -0.41
N THR A 183 24.39 -19.97 -1.63
CA THR A 183 23.60 -19.67 -2.84
C THR A 183 23.05 -21.00 -3.37
N ILE A 184 21.77 -21.00 -3.67
CA ILE A 184 21.02 -22.14 -4.21
C ILE A 184 20.42 -21.69 -5.52
N THR A 185 20.65 -22.47 -6.58
CA THR A 185 20.12 -22.20 -7.91
C THR A 185 19.42 -23.45 -8.41
N TYR A 186 18.21 -23.28 -8.96
CA TYR A 186 17.39 -24.38 -9.45
C TYR A 186 16.43 -23.93 -10.55
N GLU A 187 16.01 -24.87 -11.40
CA GLU A 187 14.93 -24.68 -12.34
C GLU A 187 13.60 -25.07 -11.68
N PRO A 188 12.61 -24.15 -11.57
CA PRO A 188 11.36 -24.43 -10.89
C PRO A 188 10.48 -25.39 -11.67
N THR A 189 9.55 -26.07 -11.00
CA THR A 189 8.49 -26.79 -11.68
C THR A 189 7.53 -25.82 -12.38
N VAL A 190 7.42 -25.95 -13.67
CA VAL A 190 6.52 -25.11 -14.49
C VAL A 190 5.21 -25.84 -14.79
N THR A 191 4.13 -25.09 -14.80
CA THR A 191 2.81 -25.54 -15.19
C THR A 191 2.28 -24.66 -16.29
N THR A 192 1.83 -25.27 -17.37
CA THR A 192 1.19 -24.55 -18.48
C THR A 192 -0.31 -24.78 -18.42
N ARG A 193 -1.10 -23.70 -18.44
CA ARG A 193 -2.57 -23.74 -18.48
C ARG A 193 -3.10 -22.69 -19.42
N TYR A 194 -4.23 -22.97 -20.01
CA TYR A 194 -5.00 -21.98 -20.75
C TYR A 194 -5.84 -21.13 -19.79
N MET A 195 -5.72 -19.81 -19.89
CA MET A 195 -6.33 -18.86 -18.95
C MET A 195 -7.02 -17.72 -19.69
N MET A 196 -8.05 -17.16 -19.08
CA MET A 196 -8.74 -15.95 -19.54
C MET A 196 -8.42 -14.72 -18.69
N GLY A 197 -7.74 -14.88 -17.53
CA GLY A 197 -7.23 -13.83 -16.67
C GLY A 197 -8.25 -13.21 -15.73
N PHE A 198 -8.83 -13.99 -14.82
CA PHE A 198 -9.78 -13.49 -13.82
C PHE A 198 -9.69 -14.26 -12.50
N ASN A 199 -10.09 -13.59 -11.42
CA ASN A 199 -10.45 -14.21 -10.14
C ASN A 199 -11.97 -14.10 -9.96
N TYR A 200 -12.52 -14.97 -9.13
CA TYR A 200 -13.97 -15.07 -8.94
C TYR A 200 -14.31 -15.50 -7.52
N ASP A 201 -15.53 -15.21 -7.10
CA ASP A 201 -16.09 -15.64 -5.83
C ASP A 201 -17.62 -15.77 -5.95
N ASP A 202 -18.26 -16.42 -4.98
CA ASP A 202 -19.70 -16.43 -4.88
C ASP A 202 -20.21 -15.12 -4.24
N CYS A 203 -21.29 -14.59 -4.81
CA CYS A 203 -22.06 -13.52 -4.20
C CYS A 203 -23.56 -13.90 -4.14
N ASP A 204 -24.38 -13.08 -3.49
CA ASP A 204 -25.84 -13.33 -3.35
C ASP A 204 -26.56 -13.50 -4.70
N ARG A 205 -25.96 -13.03 -5.80
CA ARG A 205 -26.53 -13.07 -7.16
C ARG A 205 -25.94 -14.15 -8.06
N GLY A 206 -24.90 -14.87 -7.63
CA GLY A 206 -24.21 -15.87 -8.42
C GLY A 206 -22.69 -15.80 -8.33
N MET A 207 -21.98 -16.26 -9.35
CA MET A 207 -20.52 -16.19 -9.46
C MET A 207 -20.12 -14.83 -10.02
N GLU A 208 -19.35 -14.07 -9.24
CA GLU A 208 -18.85 -12.73 -9.60
C GLU A 208 -17.39 -12.77 -9.98
N PHE A 209 -16.99 -12.02 -11.01
CA PHE A 209 -15.59 -11.75 -11.30
C PHE A 209 -15.07 -10.71 -10.32
N THR A 210 -14.30 -11.14 -9.32
CA THR A 210 -13.73 -10.25 -8.29
C THR A 210 -12.52 -9.47 -8.78
N TYR A 211 -11.85 -9.98 -9.81
CA TYR A 211 -10.72 -9.34 -10.47
C TYR A 211 -10.62 -9.79 -11.93
N VAL A 212 -10.34 -8.86 -12.83
CA VAL A 212 -10.09 -9.14 -14.25
C VAL A 212 -8.72 -8.56 -14.63
N GLN A 213 -7.81 -9.45 -14.99
CA GLN A 213 -6.42 -9.10 -15.27
C GLN A 213 -6.30 -8.33 -16.58
N GLN A 214 -5.71 -7.14 -16.54
CA GLN A 214 -5.43 -6.34 -17.72
C GLN A 214 -4.52 -7.10 -18.69
N ASN A 215 -4.68 -6.83 -19.99
CA ASN A 215 -3.96 -7.50 -21.09
C ASN A 215 -4.26 -9.00 -21.26
N MET A 216 -5.27 -9.54 -20.54
CA MET A 216 -5.77 -10.90 -20.74
C MET A 216 -7.08 -10.92 -21.53
N PRO A 217 -7.43 -12.06 -22.15
CA PRO A 217 -8.55 -12.15 -23.08
C PRO A 217 -9.89 -11.63 -22.56
N LEU A 218 -10.21 -11.86 -21.28
CA LEU A 218 -11.47 -11.43 -20.68
C LEU A 218 -11.57 -9.90 -20.55
N ALA A 219 -10.48 -9.24 -20.14
CA ALA A 219 -10.40 -7.77 -20.11
C ALA A 219 -10.51 -7.18 -21.50
N ALA A 220 -9.82 -7.78 -22.49
CA ALA A 220 -9.89 -7.37 -23.90
C ALA A 220 -11.32 -7.47 -24.48
N ALA A 221 -12.12 -8.39 -23.98
CA ALA A 221 -13.53 -8.56 -24.35
C ALA A 221 -14.48 -7.59 -23.60
N GLY A 222 -13.95 -6.74 -22.68
CA GLY A 222 -14.70 -5.70 -21.99
C GLY A 222 -15.42 -6.17 -20.72
N VAL A 223 -15.06 -7.33 -20.18
CA VAL A 223 -15.50 -7.77 -18.85
C VAL A 223 -14.70 -7.05 -17.78
N VAL A 224 -15.34 -6.68 -16.69
CA VAL A 224 -14.74 -5.97 -15.56
C VAL A 224 -15.08 -6.66 -14.24
N ALA A 225 -14.35 -6.33 -13.19
CA ALA A 225 -14.69 -6.78 -11.84
C ALA A 225 -16.09 -6.28 -11.45
N GLY A 226 -16.87 -7.11 -10.78
CA GLY A 226 -18.27 -6.87 -10.44
C GLY A 226 -19.29 -7.45 -11.46
N ASP A 227 -18.84 -7.91 -12.64
CA ASP A 227 -19.69 -8.62 -13.57
C ASP A 227 -19.98 -10.04 -13.08
N LEU A 228 -21.18 -10.57 -13.41
CA LEU A 228 -21.58 -11.93 -13.02
C LEU A 228 -21.51 -12.88 -14.21
N LEU A 229 -20.90 -14.02 -14.03
CA LEU A 229 -20.96 -15.11 -15.02
C LEU A 229 -22.35 -15.76 -14.97
N VAL A 230 -23.03 -15.83 -16.12
CA VAL A 230 -24.36 -16.42 -16.27
C VAL A 230 -24.28 -17.79 -16.90
N SER A 231 -23.52 -17.95 -17.97
CA SER A 231 -23.32 -19.23 -18.64
C SER A 231 -21.95 -19.33 -19.31
N ILE A 232 -21.51 -20.57 -19.55
CA ILE A 232 -20.31 -20.89 -20.30
C ILE A 232 -20.65 -21.97 -21.35
N ASN A 233 -20.44 -21.65 -22.64
CA ASN A 233 -20.84 -22.50 -23.77
C ASN A 233 -22.29 -23.01 -23.65
N GLY A 234 -23.21 -22.18 -23.14
CA GLY A 234 -24.62 -22.52 -22.91
C GLY A 234 -24.88 -23.34 -21.65
N ALA A 235 -23.86 -23.74 -20.89
CA ALA A 235 -24.07 -24.37 -19.57
C ALA A 235 -24.27 -23.25 -18.53
N PRO A 236 -25.41 -23.29 -17.77
CA PRO A 236 -25.71 -22.26 -16.78
C PRO A 236 -24.71 -22.33 -15.60
N ILE A 237 -24.24 -21.19 -15.14
CA ILE A 237 -23.36 -21.02 -13.96
C ILE A 237 -24.12 -20.17 -12.95
N THR A 238 -24.47 -20.74 -11.82
CA THR A 238 -25.21 -20.05 -10.76
C THR A 238 -24.38 -19.83 -9.52
N CYS A 239 -23.24 -20.51 -9.40
CA CYS A 239 -22.30 -20.38 -8.30
C CYS A 239 -20.90 -20.88 -8.73
N VAL A 240 -19.91 -20.65 -7.88
CA VAL A 240 -18.53 -21.12 -8.08
C VAL A 240 -18.44 -22.65 -8.21
N ALA A 241 -19.32 -23.39 -7.51
CA ALA A 241 -19.31 -24.84 -7.60
C ALA A 241 -19.69 -25.35 -9.01
N ASP A 242 -20.67 -24.71 -9.68
CA ASP A 242 -21.05 -25.03 -11.05
C ASP A 242 -19.88 -24.80 -12.03
N PHE A 243 -19.21 -23.65 -11.86
CA PHE A 243 -18.04 -23.30 -12.69
C PHE A 243 -16.90 -24.30 -12.49
N THR A 244 -16.62 -24.69 -11.24
CA THR A 244 -15.56 -25.66 -10.93
C THR A 244 -15.89 -27.03 -11.50
N ALA A 245 -17.14 -27.47 -11.40
CA ALA A 245 -17.61 -28.73 -12.02
C ALA A 245 -17.45 -28.67 -13.54
N TYR A 246 -17.92 -27.58 -14.16
CA TYR A 246 -17.77 -27.38 -15.61
C TYR A 246 -16.29 -27.44 -16.06
N GLN A 247 -15.39 -26.70 -15.36
CA GLN A 247 -13.97 -26.70 -15.67
C GLN A 247 -13.27 -28.05 -15.48
N THR A 248 -13.77 -28.86 -14.54
CA THR A 248 -13.24 -30.22 -14.31
C THR A 248 -13.57 -31.14 -15.49
N GLU A 249 -14.75 -31.01 -16.09
CA GLU A 249 -15.21 -31.79 -17.23
C GLU A 249 -14.70 -31.20 -18.56
N HIS A 250 -14.57 -29.88 -18.64
CA HIS A 250 -14.20 -29.13 -19.84
C HIS A 250 -13.07 -28.15 -19.54
N PRO A 251 -11.84 -28.64 -19.29
CA PRO A 251 -10.69 -27.76 -19.07
C PRO A 251 -10.43 -26.90 -20.30
N PHE A 252 -10.00 -25.66 -20.10
CA PHE A 252 -9.62 -24.80 -21.20
C PHE A 252 -8.42 -25.38 -21.95
N ASP A 253 -8.52 -25.45 -23.26
CA ASP A 253 -7.54 -26.04 -24.17
C ASP A 253 -7.09 -25.08 -25.29
N GLY A 254 -7.44 -23.80 -25.18
CA GLY A 254 -7.21 -22.79 -26.20
C GLY A 254 -8.31 -22.67 -27.26
N SER A 255 -9.34 -23.51 -27.20
CA SER A 255 -10.54 -23.36 -28.03
C SER A 255 -11.34 -22.13 -27.58
N ALA A 256 -12.07 -21.52 -28.52
CA ALA A 256 -12.93 -20.39 -28.23
C ALA A 256 -14.07 -20.80 -27.29
N VAL A 257 -14.31 -20.01 -26.27
CA VAL A 257 -15.34 -20.20 -25.24
C VAL A 257 -16.34 -19.06 -25.32
N THR A 258 -17.62 -19.39 -25.38
CA THR A 258 -18.70 -18.40 -25.34
C THR A 258 -19.17 -18.21 -23.91
N LEU A 259 -19.18 -16.97 -23.44
CA LEU A 259 -19.63 -16.59 -22.10
C LEU A 259 -20.83 -15.67 -22.20
N GLU A 260 -21.86 -15.94 -21.40
CA GLU A 260 -22.87 -14.94 -21.09
C GLU A 260 -22.57 -14.39 -19.70
N TYR A 261 -22.59 -13.07 -19.59
CA TYR A 261 -22.33 -12.37 -18.32
C TYR A 261 -23.28 -11.19 -18.15
N GLU A 262 -23.57 -10.84 -16.90
CA GLU A 262 -24.37 -9.68 -16.56
C GLU A 262 -23.45 -8.50 -16.23
N HIS A 263 -23.61 -7.41 -16.97
CA HIS A 263 -22.93 -6.15 -16.74
C HIS A 263 -23.97 -5.04 -16.50
N SER A 264 -23.96 -4.43 -15.32
CA SER A 264 -24.91 -3.36 -14.96
C SER A 264 -26.39 -3.74 -15.22
N GLY A 265 -26.78 -4.96 -14.84
CA GLY A 265 -28.14 -5.48 -15.00
C GLY A 265 -28.53 -5.85 -16.44
N LYS A 266 -27.57 -5.96 -17.34
CA LYS A 266 -27.80 -6.38 -18.73
C LYS A 266 -26.93 -7.58 -19.07
N THR A 267 -27.57 -8.63 -19.56
CA THR A 267 -26.85 -9.81 -20.08
C THR A 267 -26.20 -9.48 -21.41
N LYS A 268 -24.92 -9.84 -21.54
CA LYS A 268 -24.11 -9.73 -22.75
C LYS A 268 -23.52 -11.09 -23.05
N GLU A 269 -23.32 -11.36 -24.34
CA GLU A 269 -22.62 -12.54 -24.84
C GLU A 269 -21.29 -12.12 -25.46
N ILE A 270 -20.24 -12.88 -25.16
CA ILE A 270 -18.91 -12.72 -25.75
C ILE A 270 -18.31 -14.07 -26.07
N THR A 271 -17.41 -14.07 -27.05
CA THR A 271 -16.59 -15.24 -27.35
C THR A 271 -15.13 -14.87 -27.06
N VAL A 272 -14.49 -15.65 -26.18
CA VAL A 272 -13.12 -15.42 -25.71
C VAL A 272 -12.29 -16.67 -26.00
N THR A 273 -11.07 -16.47 -26.50
CA THR A 273 -10.12 -17.57 -26.66
C THR A 273 -9.13 -17.53 -25.51
N PRO A 274 -9.11 -18.55 -24.63
CA PRO A 274 -8.13 -18.65 -23.57
C PRO A 274 -6.72 -18.69 -24.15
N VAL A 275 -5.77 -18.00 -23.52
CA VAL A 275 -4.37 -17.99 -23.94
C VAL A 275 -3.54 -18.93 -23.09
N GLU A 276 -2.58 -19.57 -23.70
CA GLU A 276 -1.62 -20.38 -23.00
C GLU A 276 -0.76 -19.50 -22.08
N ASN A 277 -0.71 -19.87 -20.82
CA ASN A 277 0.10 -19.19 -19.82
C ASN A 277 0.91 -20.20 -19.02
N THR A 278 2.20 -20.01 -19.02
CA THR A 278 3.15 -20.85 -18.27
C THR A 278 3.58 -20.09 -17.01
N TYR A 279 3.45 -20.71 -15.88
CA TYR A 279 3.86 -20.15 -14.58
C TYR A 279 4.66 -21.18 -13.79
N ALA A 280 5.62 -20.69 -13.04
CA ALA A 280 6.40 -21.52 -12.15
C ALA A 280 5.74 -21.59 -10.77
N ASN A 281 5.90 -22.74 -10.13
CA ASN A 281 5.44 -22.96 -8.76
C ASN A 281 6.65 -23.12 -7.85
N VAL A 282 6.65 -22.44 -6.72
CA VAL A 282 7.58 -22.71 -5.62
C VAL A 282 7.03 -23.83 -4.74
N GLN A 283 7.85 -24.83 -4.45
CA GLN A 283 7.48 -26.02 -3.69
C GLN A 283 8.05 -25.99 -2.27
N PHE A 284 8.10 -24.79 -1.69
CA PHE A 284 8.47 -24.59 -0.29
C PHE A 284 7.48 -23.66 0.41
N SER A 285 7.33 -23.88 1.70
CA SER A 285 6.59 -22.98 2.60
C SER A 285 7.54 -22.26 3.53
N TYR A 286 7.18 -21.05 3.97
CA TYR A 286 7.98 -20.30 4.93
C TYR A 286 7.11 -19.67 6.01
N GLN A 287 7.70 -19.49 7.20
CA GLN A 287 6.98 -19.03 8.37
C GLN A 287 6.61 -17.55 8.26
N LEU A 288 5.32 -17.26 8.44
CA LEU A 288 4.81 -15.91 8.40
C LEU A 288 5.00 -15.17 9.73
N ARG A 289 5.08 -15.89 10.88
CA ARG A 289 5.23 -15.26 12.20
C ARG A 289 5.98 -16.16 13.18
N GLU A 290 7.01 -15.62 13.83
CA GLU A 290 7.69 -16.24 14.97
C GLU A 290 7.93 -15.23 16.10
N LYS A 291 7.88 -15.70 17.35
CA LYS A 291 8.15 -14.87 18.52
C LYS A 291 9.60 -14.40 18.52
N GLN A 292 9.81 -13.16 18.88
CA GLN A 292 11.11 -12.51 18.90
C GLN A 292 11.57 -12.16 20.32
N SER A 293 12.89 -12.13 20.53
CA SER A 293 13.49 -11.50 21.71
C SER A 293 13.21 -9.99 21.71
N PRO A 294 13.35 -9.28 22.85
CA PRO A 294 13.15 -7.82 22.88
C PRO A 294 14.00 -7.06 21.86
N ILE A 295 15.25 -7.47 21.65
CA ILE A 295 16.14 -6.90 20.64
C ILE A 295 15.63 -7.26 19.22
N GLY A 296 15.15 -8.48 19.04
CA GLY A 296 14.51 -8.94 17.80
C GLY A 296 13.29 -8.10 17.47
N VAL A 297 12.43 -7.77 18.44
CA VAL A 297 11.27 -6.89 18.24
C VAL A 297 11.70 -5.55 17.67
N LEU A 298 12.69 -4.89 18.27
CA LEU A 298 13.20 -3.60 17.78
C LEU A 298 13.76 -3.73 16.35
N LYS A 299 14.58 -4.76 16.09
CA LYS A 299 15.13 -5.04 14.77
C LYS A 299 14.03 -5.19 13.71
N TYR A 300 13.07 -6.08 13.98
CA TYR A 300 12.00 -6.37 13.02
C TYR A 300 11.01 -5.21 12.88
N SER A 301 10.84 -4.35 13.89
CA SER A 301 10.06 -3.12 13.75
C SER A 301 10.70 -2.15 12.77
N VAL A 302 12.03 -2.01 12.76
CA VAL A 302 12.75 -1.23 11.75
C VAL A 302 12.61 -1.86 10.36
N LEU A 303 12.72 -3.19 10.27
CA LEU A 303 12.58 -3.90 9.00
C LEU A 303 11.14 -3.81 8.44
N GLU A 304 10.14 -3.79 9.30
CA GLU A 304 8.74 -3.55 8.91
C GLU A 304 8.56 -2.17 8.25
N ILE A 305 9.16 -1.12 8.85
CA ILE A 305 9.12 0.22 8.24
C ILE A 305 9.88 0.25 6.92
N LYS A 306 11.07 -0.36 6.87
CA LYS A 306 11.84 -0.49 5.61
C LYS A 306 11.00 -1.18 4.52
N TYR A 307 10.28 -2.24 4.87
CA TYR A 307 9.38 -2.94 3.95
C TYR A 307 8.33 -1.99 3.36
N TRP A 308 7.61 -1.25 4.21
CA TRP A 308 6.58 -0.33 3.74
C TRP A 308 7.14 0.82 2.90
N VAL A 309 8.29 1.40 3.31
CA VAL A 309 8.99 2.41 2.51
C VAL A 309 9.30 1.89 1.11
N ARG A 310 9.87 0.69 1.03
CA ARG A 310 10.20 0.05 -0.25
C ARG A 310 8.94 -0.26 -1.07
N THR A 311 7.92 -0.81 -0.44
CA THR A 311 6.64 -1.13 -1.11
C THR A 311 6.01 0.11 -1.76
N VAL A 312 6.01 1.25 -1.06
CA VAL A 312 5.48 2.51 -1.63
C VAL A 312 6.33 2.98 -2.82
N ILE A 313 7.67 2.94 -2.70
CA ILE A 313 8.56 3.33 -3.79
C ILE A 313 8.38 2.41 -5.01
N ASP A 314 8.31 1.10 -4.79
CA ASP A 314 8.09 0.10 -5.84
C ASP A 314 6.72 0.32 -6.52
N SER A 315 5.66 0.59 -5.75
CA SER A 315 4.31 0.87 -6.28
C SER A 315 4.27 2.14 -7.15
N VAL A 316 4.95 3.20 -6.71
CA VAL A 316 5.10 4.43 -7.54
C VAL A 316 5.89 4.13 -8.80
N GLY A 317 6.96 3.32 -8.72
CA GLY A 317 7.73 2.87 -9.88
C GLY A 317 6.86 2.10 -10.88
N MET A 318 6.02 1.18 -10.40
CA MET A 318 5.10 0.39 -11.24
C MET A 318 4.03 1.26 -11.90
N LEU A 319 3.54 2.29 -11.20
CA LEU A 319 2.61 3.25 -11.78
C LEU A 319 3.27 4.08 -12.91
N ILE A 320 4.51 4.54 -12.71
CA ILE A 320 5.27 5.30 -13.72
C ILE A 320 5.60 4.43 -14.95
N THR A 321 5.92 3.16 -14.75
CA THR A 321 6.24 2.21 -15.83
C THR A 321 5.00 1.64 -16.53
N GLY A 322 3.79 1.96 -16.06
CA GLY A 322 2.53 1.48 -16.63
C GLY A 322 2.21 0.02 -16.32
N GLN A 323 2.92 -0.59 -15.36
CA GLN A 323 2.58 -1.93 -14.85
C GLN A 323 1.30 -1.91 -14.01
N TYR A 324 1.05 -0.78 -13.31
CA TYR A 324 -0.22 -0.49 -12.65
C TYR A 324 -0.95 0.65 -13.36
N SER A 325 -2.26 0.52 -13.43
CA SER A 325 -3.15 1.57 -13.91
C SER A 325 -3.51 2.53 -12.77
N VAL A 326 -3.90 3.75 -13.13
CA VAL A 326 -4.51 4.70 -12.18
C VAL A 326 -5.80 4.12 -11.57
N ASN A 327 -6.46 3.21 -12.28
CA ASN A 327 -7.67 2.52 -11.80
C ASN A 327 -7.39 1.51 -10.67
N ASP A 328 -6.13 1.07 -10.52
CA ASP A 328 -5.70 0.18 -9.43
C ASP A 328 -5.42 0.95 -8.13
N LEU A 329 -5.41 2.30 -8.19
CA LEU A 329 -5.24 3.13 -7.00
C LEU A 329 -6.54 3.14 -6.18
N SER A 330 -6.38 3.01 -4.87
CA SER A 330 -7.46 3.23 -3.91
C SER A 330 -7.43 4.67 -3.41
N GLY A 331 -8.54 5.37 -3.57
CA GLY A 331 -8.76 6.68 -2.99
C GLY A 331 -9.27 6.60 -1.55
N PRO A 332 -9.72 7.74 -0.99
CA PRO A 332 -10.19 7.79 0.40
C PRO A 332 -11.34 6.82 0.69
N VAL A 333 -12.24 6.60 -0.28
CA VAL A 333 -13.40 5.71 -0.12
C VAL A 333 -12.95 4.25 -0.11
N GLY A 334 -12.05 3.86 -1.03
CA GLY A 334 -11.48 2.52 -1.07
C GLY A 334 -10.65 2.18 0.17
N VAL A 335 -9.92 3.15 0.73
CA VAL A 335 -9.18 2.94 1.99
C VAL A 335 -10.13 2.75 3.18
N VAL A 336 -11.24 3.49 3.26
CA VAL A 336 -12.27 3.29 4.30
C VAL A 336 -12.89 1.90 4.18
N ASP A 337 -13.15 1.45 2.96
CA ASP A 337 -13.68 0.10 2.69
C ASP A 337 -12.66 -0.98 3.08
N ALA A 338 -11.40 -0.84 2.69
CA ALA A 338 -10.33 -1.78 3.07
C ALA A 338 -10.15 -1.91 4.60
N ILE A 339 -10.21 -0.78 5.35
CA ILE A 339 -10.21 -0.81 6.81
C ILE A 339 -11.45 -1.53 7.36
N GLY A 340 -12.60 -1.26 6.74
CA GLY A 340 -13.88 -1.87 7.11
C GLY A 340 -13.87 -3.38 6.89
N THR A 341 -13.36 -3.86 5.78
CA THR A 341 -13.20 -5.28 5.45
C THR A 341 -12.23 -5.95 6.42
N ALA A 342 -11.04 -5.36 6.61
CA ALA A 342 -10.06 -5.86 7.57
C ALA A 342 -10.61 -5.95 9.02
N TYR A 343 -11.51 -5.04 9.41
CA TYR A 343 -12.21 -5.11 10.69
C TYR A 343 -13.21 -6.27 10.73
N ASP A 344 -14.03 -6.44 9.68
CA ASP A 344 -15.04 -7.50 9.62
C ASP A 344 -14.42 -8.90 9.68
N ASP A 345 -13.30 -9.11 9.00
CA ASP A 345 -12.59 -10.40 8.93
C ASP A 345 -12.09 -10.87 10.30
N VAL A 346 -11.80 -9.92 11.20
CA VAL A 346 -11.17 -10.26 12.49
C VAL A 346 -12.02 -9.99 13.72
N LYS A 347 -13.15 -9.27 13.61
CA LYS A 347 -13.99 -8.88 14.77
C LYS A 347 -14.51 -10.06 15.59
N SER A 348 -14.73 -11.22 14.95
CA SER A 348 -15.16 -12.47 15.58
C SER A 348 -14.00 -13.21 16.26
N GLN A 349 -12.75 -12.89 15.96
CA GLN A 349 -11.55 -13.54 16.49
C GLN A 349 -11.10 -12.95 17.84
N GLY A 350 -11.80 -11.93 18.33
CA GLY A 350 -11.58 -11.30 19.63
C GLY A 350 -10.92 -9.93 19.55
N VAL A 351 -11.13 -9.15 20.61
CA VAL A 351 -10.74 -7.72 20.69
C VAL A 351 -9.25 -7.52 20.43
N LEU A 352 -8.40 -8.39 20.96
CA LEU A 352 -6.95 -8.23 20.81
C LEU A 352 -6.47 -8.42 19.38
N VAL A 353 -7.00 -9.43 18.67
CA VAL A 353 -6.71 -9.65 17.23
C VAL A 353 -7.18 -8.45 16.41
N THR A 354 -8.38 -7.95 16.70
CA THR A 354 -8.93 -6.76 16.05
C THR A 354 -8.03 -5.55 16.26
N VAL A 355 -7.59 -5.28 17.49
CA VAL A 355 -6.68 -4.15 17.78
C VAL A 355 -5.36 -4.32 17.04
N MET A 356 -4.76 -5.52 17.02
CA MET A 356 -3.50 -5.76 16.29
C MET A 356 -3.66 -5.55 14.78
N THR A 357 -4.78 -5.98 14.20
CA THR A 357 -5.08 -5.74 12.78
C THR A 357 -5.26 -4.25 12.50
N MET A 358 -5.98 -3.52 13.35
CA MET A 358 -6.13 -2.07 13.20
C MET A 358 -4.79 -1.33 13.36
N LEU A 359 -3.90 -1.76 14.27
CA LEU A 359 -2.54 -1.23 14.36
C LEU A 359 -1.71 -1.50 13.11
N ASN A 360 -1.89 -2.67 12.45
CA ASN A 360 -1.26 -2.91 11.14
C ASN A 360 -1.78 -1.92 10.07
N MET A 361 -3.07 -1.55 10.09
CA MET A 361 -3.59 -0.50 9.22
C MET A 361 -2.97 0.87 9.52
N VAL A 362 -2.74 1.20 10.80
CA VAL A 362 -2.00 2.42 11.18
C VAL A 362 -0.57 2.38 10.63
N ILE A 363 0.15 1.24 10.75
CA ILE A 363 1.51 1.09 10.22
C ILE A 363 1.53 1.34 8.72
N LEU A 364 0.63 0.68 7.97
CA LEU A 364 0.50 0.81 6.53
C LEU A 364 0.23 2.26 6.12
N LEU A 365 -0.81 2.87 6.68
CA LEU A 365 -1.23 4.22 6.29
C LEU A 365 -0.23 5.28 6.73
N SER A 366 0.34 5.16 7.92
CA SER A 366 1.33 6.11 8.43
C SER A 366 2.63 6.03 7.62
N SER A 367 3.11 4.82 7.30
CA SER A 367 4.28 4.65 6.44
C SER A 367 4.03 5.17 5.03
N ASN A 368 2.85 4.88 4.47
CA ASN A 368 2.46 5.36 3.14
C ASN A 368 2.42 6.90 3.11
N LEU A 369 1.70 7.53 4.05
CA LEU A 369 1.62 8.99 4.14
C LEU A 369 3.00 9.62 4.33
N GLY A 370 3.86 9.03 5.17
CA GLY A 370 5.21 9.51 5.39
C GLY A 370 6.08 9.44 4.12
N VAL A 371 6.05 8.34 3.37
CA VAL A 371 6.83 8.20 2.13
C VAL A 371 6.27 9.09 1.03
N MET A 372 4.93 9.06 0.83
CA MET A 372 4.29 9.86 -0.21
C MET A 372 4.56 11.35 -0.04
N ASN A 373 4.51 11.85 1.21
CA ASN A 373 4.83 13.24 1.50
C ASN A 373 6.31 13.58 1.32
N LEU A 374 7.22 12.61 1.29
CA LEU A 374 8.63 12.84 0.95
C LEU A 374 8.93 12.78 -0.55
N LEU A 375 7.97 12.33 -1.38
CA LEU A 375 8.17 12.35 -2.83
C LEU A 375 8.30 13.78 -3.35
N PRO A 376 9.13 14.01 -4.38
CA PRO A 376 9.37 15.32 -4.97
C PRO A 376 8.18 15.82 -5.80
N LEU A 377 6.98 15.73 -5.23
CA LEU A 377 5.74 16.14 -5.88
C LEU A 377 5.31 17.52 -5.37
N PRO A 378 4.95 18.46 -6.25
CA PRO A 378 4.40 19.73 -5.84
C PRO A 378 3.14 19.54 -4.98
N ALA A 379 2.89 20.48 -4.07
CA ALA A 379 1.84 20.45 -3.04
C ALA A 379 2.07 19.49 -1.87
N LEU A 380 3.07 18.63 -1.91
CA LEU A 380 3.50 17.80 -0.79
C LEU A 380 4.77 18.38 -0.13
N ASP A 381 5.08 17.94 1.09
CA ASP A 381 6.28 18.35 1.83
C ASP A 381 7.56 18.10 1.04
N GLY A 382 7.65 16.96 0.34
CA GLY A 382 8.77 16.59 -0.51
C GLY A 382 9.01 17.58 -1.65
N GLY A 383 7.95 18.12 -2.25
CA GLY A 383 8.07 19.21 -3.22
C GLY A 383 8.74 20.44 -2.60
N ARG A 384 8.30 20.86 -1.40
CA ARG A 384 8.91 21.99 -0.66
C ARG A 384 10.36 21.67 -0.25
N LEU A 385 10.65 20.43 0.19
CA LEU A 385 12.01 19.99 0.48
C LEU A 385 12.96 20.12 -0.71
N VAL A 386 12.49 19.80 -1.92
CA VAL A 386 13.30 19.98 -3.15
C VAL A 386 13.72 21.43 -3.32
N PHE A 387 12.79 22.39 -3.19
CA PHE A 387 13.10 23.80 -3.28
C PHE A 387 14.10 24.25 -2.20
N LEU A 388 13.92 23.81 -0.95
CA LEU A 388 14.84 24.09 0.16
C LEU A 388 16.24 23.48 -0.04
N ILE A 389 16.33 22.26 -0.58
CA ILE A 389 17.60 21.61 -0.91
C ILE A 389 18.32 22.37 -2.04
N ILE A 390 17.60 22.80 -3.08
CA ILE A 390 18.18 23.63 -4.15
C ILE A 390 18.67 24.96 -3.58
N GLU A 391 17.91 25.59 -2.68
CA GLU A 391 18.32 26.80 -1.98
C GLU A 391 19.61 26.58 -1.16
N ALA A 392 19.69 25.47 -0.40
CA ALA A 392 20.87 25.12 0.38
C ALA A 392 22.12 24.97 -0.49
N ILE A 393 22.01 24.34 -1.67
CA ILE A 393 23.12 24.16 -2.62
C ILE A 393 23.51 25.49 -3.27
N ARG A 394 22.52 26.26 -3.75
CA ARG A 394 22.77 27.55 -4.43
C ARG A 394 23.12 28.67 -3.49
N ARG A 395 22.83 28.53 -2.18
CA ARG A 395 22.96 29.60 -1.16
C ARG A 395 22.21 30.88 -1.49
N LYS A 396 21.12 30.74 -2.28
CA LYS A 396 20.24 31.84 -2.68
C LYS A 396 18.82 31.29 -2.75
N PRO A 397 17.82 31.99 -2.16
CA PRO A 397 16.43 31.56 -2.22
C PRO A 397 15.91 31.51 -3.67
N ILE A 398 14.99 30.62 -3.91
CA ILE A 398 14.22 30.58 -5.16
C ILE A 398 13.15 31.66 -5.10
N ARG A 399 12.73 32.17 -6.26
CA ARG A 399 11.65 33.17 -6.33
C ARG A 399 10.36 32.53 -5.79
N ARG A 400 9.76 33.16 -4.79
CA ARG A 400 8.54 32.67 -4.12
C ARG A 400 7.36 32.52 -5.08
N ASP A 401 7.18 33.46 -6.04
CA ASP A 401 6.16 33.38 -7.07
C ASP A 401 6.26 32.07 -7.87
N LEU A 402 7.49 31.64 -8.20
CA LEU A 402 7.70 30.40 -8.96
C LEU A 402 7.39 29.17 -8.10
N GLU A 403 7.83 29.14 -6.85
CA GLU A 403 7.53 28.07 -5.90
C GLU A 403 6.01 27.97 -5.69
N GLY A 404 5.35 29.09 -5.41
CA GLY A 404 3.89 29.14 -5.24
C GLY A 404 3.12 28.66 -6.46
N MET A 405 3.52 29.08 -7.69
CA MET A 405 2.87 28.60 -8.92
C MET A 405 3.04 27.09 -9.12
N VAL A 406 4.23 26.55 -8.86
CA VAL A 406 4.49 25.11 -9.00
C VAL A 406 3.67 24.32 -7.98
N HIS A 407 3.62 24.76 -6.72
CA HIS A 407 2.80 24.13 -5.69
C HIS A 407 1.30 24.21 -6.00
N PHE A 408 0.82 25.36 -6.47
CA PHE A 408 -0.58 25.52 -6.86
C PHE A 408 -0.96 24.60 -8.04
N ALA A 409 -0.11 24.54 -9.07
CA ALA A 409 -0.35 23.63 -10.21
C ALA A 409 -0.38 22.16 -9.76
N GLY A 410 0.54 21.76 -8.86
CA GLY A 410 0.55 20.44 -8.26
C GLY A 410 -0.70 20.15 -7.45
N LEU A 411 -1.16 21.10 -6.65
CA LEU A 411 -2.39 20.98 -5.87
C LEU A 411 -3.61 20.73 -6.77
N VAL A 412 -3.75 21.51 -7.86
CA VAL A 412 -4.85 21.33 -8.81
C VAL A 412 -4.80 19.95 -9.46
N LEU A 413 -3.61 19.48 -9.85
CA LEU A 413 -3.41 18.14 -10.43
C LEU A 413 -3.77 17.04 -9.43
N LEU A 414 -3.28 17.12 -8.20
CA LEU A 414 -3.58 16.12 -7.15
C LEU A 414 -5.06 16.11 -6.78
N MET A 415 -5.71 17.27 -6.72
CA MET A 415 -7.15 17.37 -6.48
C MET A 415 -7.95 16.73 -7.62
N ALA A 416 -7.57 16.98 -8.87
CA ALA A 416 -8.20 16.34 -10.02
C ALA A 416 -8.04 14.82 -10.00
N LEU A 417 -6.83 14.34 -9.71
CA LEU A 417 -6.56 12.90 -9.54
C LEU A 417 -7.39 12.30 -8.40
N MET A 418 -7.44 12.97 -7.24
CA MET A 418 -8.22 12.51 -6.09
C MET A 418 -9.71 12.38 -6.42
N VAL A 419 -10.29 13.37 -7.12
CA VAL A 419 -11.70 13.32 -7.56
C VAL A 419 -11.91 12.16 -8.53
N TYR A 420 -11.00 11.97 -9.48
CA TYR A 420 -11.06 10.85 -10.44
C TYR A 420 -11.06 9.49 -9.73
N VAL A 421 -10.08 9.28 -8.85
CA VAL A 421 -9.96 8.02 -8.09
C VAL A 421 -11.17 7.79 -7.17
N MET A 422 -11.67 8.86 -6.53
CA MET A 422 -12.86 8.76 -5.66
C MET A 422 -14.11 8.36 -6.43
N ILE A 423 -14.32 8.87 -7.66
CA ILE A 423 -15.42 8.44 -8.52
C ILE A 423 -15.29 6.97 -8.85
N HIS A 424 -14.07 6.52 -9.17
CA HIS A 424 -13.78 5.13 -9.48
C HIS A 424 -13.99 4.20 -8.27
N ASP A 425 -13.53 4.61 -7.08
CA ASP A 425 -13.79 3.87 -5.82
C ASP A 425 -15.29 3.64 -5.61
N VAL A 426 -16.10 4.70 -5.77
CA VAL A 426 -17.55 4.62 -5.58
C VAL A 426 -18.19 3.68 -6.61
N GLN A 427 -17.74 3.73 -7.87
CA GLN A 427 -18.23 2.81 -8.91
C GLN A 427 -17.87 1.36 -8.65
N ARG A 428 -16.74 1.10 -7.96
CA ARG A 428 -16.29 -0.26 -7.63
C ARG A 428 -17.02 -0.84 -6.41
N ILE A 429 -17.54 0.02 -5.52
CA ILE A 429 -18.23 -0.42 -4.28
C ILE A 429 -19.74 -0.52 -4.47
N LEU A 430 -20.33 0.21 -5.44
CA LEU A 430 -21.76 0.17 -5.77
C LEU A 430 -22.09 -0.90 -6.82
#